data_56986713c7d0bbf01f26549cd1b78fa2
#
_entry.id   56986713c7d0bbf01f26549cd1b78fa2
#
_cell.length_a   1.000
_cell.length_b   1.000
_cell.length_c   1.000
_cell.angle_alpha   90.00
_cell.angle_beta   90.00
_cell.angle_gamma   90.00
#
_symmetry.space_group_name_H-M   'P 1'
#
loop_
_entity.id
_entity.type
_entity.pdbx_description
1 polymer ?
#
loop_
_entity_poly.entity_id
_entity_poly.type
_entity_poly.pdbx_seq_one_letter_code
_entity_poly.pdbx_strand_id
1 'polypeptide(L)'
;SFLFVGPSGSGKTFLAKQLASELFGSERALVRLDMSEYQEAHAISKLIGAPPGYIGHEQGGRLTEAVRRQPFSVVLLDEIEKAHPDIYNTFLQVLDDGRLTDGLGRTVDFRRTILIMTSNTGFNIGPSVGFQEVIKDIQQPLKGLFTPEFLDRLDEVIPFDAHDDAGILHIVNFTLEDIQTELASRDVIVSFSEEVAPYLLDKMPQGESARPLRAVIREYIEDPLSTKLLSRSNDDPILIAVENDEIVFADAVPLV
;
A
#
# COMPACT_ATOMS: atom_id res chain seq x y z
N SER A 1 -10.13 -5.70 12.47
CA SER A 1 -10.43 -5.98 11.05
C SER A 1 -11.02 -4.77 10.37
N PHE A 2 -10.39 -4.34 9.27
CA PHE A 2 -10.77 -3.13 8.55
C PHE A 2 -10.90 -3.42 7.07
N LEU A 3 -11.88 -2.80 6.40
CA LEU A 3 -12.00 -2.80 4.96
C LEU A 3 -11.74 -1.37 4.43
N PHE A 4 -10.62 -1.18 3.75
CA PHE A 4 -10.27 0.08 3.09
C PHE A 4 -10.84 0.10 1.68
N VAL A 5 -11.73 1.03 1.40
CA VAL A 5 -12.44 1.13 0.12
C VAL A 5 -12.14 2.46 -0.55
N GLY A 6 -11.72 2.44 -1.81
CA GLY A 6 -11.39 3.68 -2.50
C GLY A 6 -10.73 3.45 -3.86
N PRO A 7 -10.52 4.49 -4.66
CA PRO A 7 -9.90 4.37 -5.96
C PRO A 7 -8.46 3.86 -5.88
N SER A 8 -7.96 3.34 -6.99
CA SER A 8 -6.56 2.91 -7.08
C SER A 8 -5.63 4.12 -6.86
N GLY A 9 -4.59 3.93 -6.04
CA GLY A 9 -3.63 5.01 -5.75
C GLY A 9 -4.05 5.98 -4.64
N SER A 10 -5.16 5.74 -3.93
CA SER A 10 -5.61 6.57 -2.79
C SER A 10 -4.86 6.31 -1.47
N GLY A 11 -3.78 5.54 -1.47
CA GLY A 11 -2.94 5.34 -0.28
C GLY A 11 -3.32 4.16 0.62
N LYS A 12 -4.32 3.32 0.30
CA LYS A 12 -4.78 2.19 1.12
C LYS A 12 -3.64 1.25 1.55
N THR A 13 -2.89 0.75 0.58
CA THR A 13 -1.74 -0.16 0.83
C THR A 13 -0.60 0.56 1.56
N PHE A 14 -0.41 1.86 1.30
CA PHE A 14 0.57 2.69 1.98
C PHE A 14 0.25 2.83 3.47
N LEU A 15 -1.01 3.16 3.81
CA LEU A 15 -1.43 3.25 5.21
C LEU A 15 -1.24 1.94 5.96
N ALA A 16 -1.53 0.79 5.33
CA ALA A 16 -1.32 -0.51 5.95
C ALA A 16 0.17 -0.78 6.28
N LYS A 17 1.10 -0.32 5.42
CA LYS A 17 2.54 -0.39 5.68
C LYS A 17 2.95 0.51 6.84
N GLN A 18 2.49 1.75 6.85
CA GLN A 18 2.77 2.70 7.93
C GLN A 18 2.26 2.18 9.28
N LEU A 19 1.04 1.61 9.31
CA LEU A 19 0.50 0.98 10.51
C LEU A 19 1.40 -0.16 11.02
N ALA A 20 1.95 -0.99 10.12
CA ALA A 20 2.88 -2.06 10.53
C ALA A 20 4.17 -1.48 11.14
N SER A 21 4.72 -0.43 10.55
CA SER A 21 5.91 0.26 11.05
C SER A 21 5.66 0.90 12.42
N GLU A 22 4.58 1.67 12.55
CA GLU A 22 4.27 2.41 13.77
C GLU A 22 3.88 1.51 14.95
N LEU A 23 3.04 0.49 14.70
CA LEU A 23 2.54 -0.36 15.77
C LEU A 23 3.49 -1.48 16.17
N PHE A 24 4.27 -1.99 15.23
CA PHE A 24 5.13 -3.16 15.42
C PHE A 24 6.62 -2.87 15.20
N GLY A 25 6.97 -1.58 14.95
CA GLY A 25 8.35 -1.10 14.86
C GLY A 25 9.08 -1.47 13.57
N SER A 26 8.40 -2.05 12.58
CA SER A 26 9.01 -2.41 11.30
C SER A 26 7.97 -2.65 10.20
N GLU A 27 8.24 -2.18 9.00
CA GLU A 27 7.46 -2.55 7.80
C GLU A 27 7.48 -4.07 7.52
N ARG A 28 8.47 -4.80 8.04
CA ARG A 28 8.53 -6.26 7.93
C ARG A 28 7.43 -6.97 8.71
N ALA A 29 6.75 -6.24 9.61
CA ALA A 29 5.57 -6.75 10.30
C ALA A 29 4.30 -6.73 9.42
N LEU A 30 4.42 -6.38 8.13
CA LEU A 30 3.34 -6.49 7.15
C LEU A 30 3.40 -7.83 6.43
N VAL A 31 2.36 -8.65 6.62
CA VAL A 31 2.09 -9.86 5.83
C VAL A 31 1.13 -9.46 4.70
N ARG A 32 1.67 -9.20 3.50
CA ARG A 32 0.86 -8.82 2.34
C ARG A 32 0.55 -10.01 1.45
N LEU A 33 -0.72 -10.15 1.10
CA LEU A 33 -1.25 -11.14 0.17
C LEU A 33 -2.07 -10.41 -0.90
N ASP A 34 -1.67 -10.57 -2.16
CA ASP A 34 -2.41 -10.05 -3.31
C ASP A 34 -3.49 -11.06 -3.69
N MET A 35 -4.75 -10.66 -3.57
CA MET A 35 -5.88 -11.57 -3.79
C MET A 35 -6.10 -11.90 -5.27
N SER A 36 -5.44 -11.21 -6.18
CA SER A 36 -5.41 -11.60 -7.60
C SER A 36 -4.72 -12.96 -7.83
N GLU A 37 -3.83 -13.40 -6.92
CA GLU A 37 -3.20 -14.73 -6.95
C GLU A 37 -4.15 -15.84 -6.46
N TYR A 38 -5.36 -15.49 -5.95
CA TYR A 38 -6.27 -16.37 -5.25
C TYR A 38 -7.69 -16.37 -5.84
N GLN A 39 -7.79 -16.23 -7.16
CA GLN A 39 -9.07 -16.20 -7.90
C GLN A 39 -9.71 -17.58 -8.05
N GLU A 40 -8.92 -18.64 -7.95
CA GLU A 40 -9.35 -20.02 -8.15
C GLU A 40 -9.67 -20.71 -6.81
N ALA A 41 -10.69 -21.58 -6.78
CA ALA A 41 -11.07 -22.30 -5.57
C ALA A 41 -9.90 -23.09 -4.93
N HIS A 42 -9.05 -23.71 -5.74
CA HIS A 42 -7.90 -24.44 -5.23
C HIS A 42 -6.80 -23.54 -4.61
N ALA A 43 -6.84 -22.24 -4.82
CA ALA A 43 -5.86 -21.31 -4.26
C ALA A 43 -5.97 -21.17 -2.73
N ILE A 44 -7.09 -21.59 -2.11
CA ILE A 44 -7.22 -21.68 -0.66
C ILE A 44 -6.09 -22.50 -0.05
N SER A 45 -5.72 -23.61 -0.67
CA SER A 45 -4.60 -24.44 -0.21
C SER A 45 -3.25 -23.72 -0.16
N LYS A 46 -3.05 -22.67 -0.97
CA LYS A 46 -1.87 -21.83 -0.87
C LYS A 46 -1.90 -20.94 0.38
N LEU A 47 -3.10 -20.52 0.82
CA LEU A 47 -3.25 -19.66 2.01
C LEU A 47 -3.09 -20.44 3.31
N ILE A 48 -3.81 -21.57 3.44
CA ILE A 48 -3.89 -22.32 4.69
C ILE A 48 -3.08 -23.63 4.69
N GLY A 49 -2.51 -24.01 3.53
CA GLY A 49 -1.82 -25.28 3.34
C GLY A 49 -2.70 -26.36 2.75
N ALA A 50 -2.10 -27.31 2.05
CA ALA A 50 -2.79 -28.45 1.48
C ALA A 50 -3.06 -29.51 2.57
N PRO A 51 -4.20 -30.23 2.52
CA PRO A 51 -4.47 -31.34 3.41
C PRO A 51 -3.46 -32.50 3.25
N PRO A 52 -3.26 -33.33 4.27
CA PRO A 52 -2.42 -34.52 4.16
C PRO A 52 -2.81 -35.40 2.96
N GLY A 53 -1.82 -35.85 2.22
CA GLY A 53 -1.99 -36.65 1.00
C GLY A 53 -2.01 -35.87 -0.30
N TYR A 54 -2.02 -34.56 -0.27
CA TYR A 54 -1.89 -33.71 -1.46
C TYR A 54 -0.45 -33.20 -1.64
N ILE A 55 -0.07 -32.93 -2.89
CA ILE A 55 1.25 -32.40 -3.23
C ILE A 55 1.43 -31.04 -2.54
N GLY A 56 2.56 -30.84 -1.83
CA GLY A 56 2.87 -29.59 -1.13
C GLY A 56 2.32 -29.49 0.31
N HIS A 57 1.72 -30.53 0.87
CA HIS A 57 1.16 -30.52 2.23
C HIS A 57 2.23 -30.21 3.31
N GLU A 58 3.51 -30.50 3.07
CA GLU A 58 4.60 -30.22 4.01
C GLU A 58 4.98 -28.74 4.08
N GLN A 59 4.65 -27.93 3.07
CA GLN A 59 5.10 -26.53 2.98
C GLN A 59 4.31 -25.57 3.88
N GLY A 60 3.12 -26.01 4.36
CA GLY A 60 2.21 -25.14 5.10
C GLY A 60 1.55 -24.07 4.22
N GLY A 61 0.62 -23.32 4.78
CA GLY A 61 -0.04 -22.21 4.07
C GLY A 61 0.74 -20.91 4.19
N ARG A 62 0.77 -20.11 3.12
CA ARG A 62 1.50 -18.84 3.08
C ARG A 62 1.04 -17.88 4.20
N LEU A 63 -0.28 -17.77 4.42
CA LEU A 63 -0.84 -16.93 5.47
C LEU A 63 -0.59 -17.53 6.86
N THR A 64 -0.96 -18.80 7.06
CA THR A 64 -0.90 -19.45 8.36
C THR A 64 0.54 -19.56 8.89
N GLU A 65 1.50 -19.86 8.02
CA GLU A 65 2.92 -19.89 8.39
C GLU A 65 3.48 -18.50 8.67
N ALA A 66 3.08 -17.47 7.91
CA ALA A 66 3.52 -16.10 8.16
C ALA A 66 3.05 -15.60 9.53
N VAL A 67 1.77 -15.74 9.85
CA VAL A 67 1.22 -15.33 11.15
C VAL A 67 1.78 -16.16 12.30
N ARG A 68 1.99 -17.46 12.10
CA ARG A 68 2.60 -18.32 13.12
C ARG A 68 4.03 -17.89 13.45
N ARG A 69 4.81 -17.44 12.46
CA ARG A 69 6.18 -16.93 12.66
C ARG A 69 6.20 -15.53 13.26
N GLN A 70 5.21 -14.70 12.89
CA GLN A 70 5.11 -13.31 13.33
C GLN A 70 3.69 -12.99 13.80
N PRO A 71 3.33 -13.38 15.05
CA PRO A 71 1.98 -13.20 15.56
C PRO A 71 1.55 -11.73 15.71
N PHE A 72 2.50 -10.82 15.95
CA PHE A 72 2.27 -9.38 16.00
C PHE A 72 2.56 -8.79 14.63
N SER A 73 1.53 -8.67 13.80
CA SER A 73 1.66 -8.23 12.42
C SER A 73 0.37 -7.58 11.90
N VAL A 74 0.52 -6.78 10.86
CA VAL A 74 -0.59 -6.37 10.00
C VAL A 74 -0.71 -7.40 8.88
N VAL A 75 -1.88 -8.00 8.74
CA VAL A 75 -2.22 -8.89 7.62
C VAL A 75 -3.01 -8.07 6.62
N LEU A 76 -2.44 -7.84 5.45
CA LEU A 76 -3.06 -7.10 4.36
C LEU A 76 -3.51 -8.04 3.25
N LEU A 77 -4.82 -8.09 3.01
CA LEU A 77 -5.43 -8.75 1.86
C LEU A 77 -5.71 -7.69 0.80
N ASP A 78 -4.83 -7.58 -0.18
CA ASP A 78 -4.91 -6.52 -1.19
C ASP A 78 -5.83 -6.94 -2.33
N GLU A 79 -6.74 -6.05 -2.77
CA GLU A 79 -7.75 -6.28 -3.81
C GLU A 79 -8.67 -7.50 -3.49
N ILE A 80 -9.27 -7.49 -2.30
CA ILE A 80 -10.07 -8.59 -1.77
C ILE A 80 -11.22 -9.01 -2.69
N GLU A 81 -11.77 -8.10 -3.49
CA GLU A 81 -12.82 -8.37 -4.48
C GLU A 81 -12.41 -9.35 -5.59
N LYS A 82 -11.10 -9.57 -5.78
CA LYS A 82 -10.60 -10.53 -6.77
C LYS A 82 -10.49 -11.96 -6.25
N ALA A 83 -10.61 -12.15 -4.94
CA ALA A 83 -10.51 -13.46 -4.32
C ALA A 83 -11.72 -14.36 -4.67
N HIS A 84 -11.47 -15.66 -4.74
CA HIS A 84 -12.57 -16.63 -4.85
C HIS A 84 -13.50 -16.56 -3.63
N PRO A 85 -14.82 -16.68 -3.77
CA PRO A 85 -15.79 -16.58 -2.66
C PRO A 85 -15.51 -17.50 -1.47
N ASP A 86 -14.96 -18.68 -1.68
CA ASP A 86 -14.60 -19.60 -0.59
C ASP A 86 -13.51 -19.04 0.34
N ILE A 87 -12.72 -18.08 -0.12
CA ILE A 87 -11.72 -17.38 0.70
C ILE A 87 -12.43 -16.53 1.74
N TYR A 88 -13.50 -15.80 1.38
CA TYR A 88 -14.29 -15.03 2.35
C TYR A 88 -14.82 -15.92 3.47
N ASN A 89 -15.35 -17.11 3.12
CA ASN A 89 -15.83 -18.08 4.10
C ASN A 89 -14.72 -18.56 5.04
N THR A 90 -13.50 -18.70 4.52
CA THR A 90 -12.33 -19.06 5.34
C THR A 90 -11.98 -17.94 6.33
N PHE A 91 -12.07 -16.69 5.91
CA PHE A 91 -11.81 -15.54 6.78
C PHE A 91 -12.89 -15.29 7.82
N LEU A 92 -14.11 -15.78 7.67
CA LEU A 92 -15.13 -15.72 8.71
C LEU A 92 -14.63 -16.32 10.04
N GLN A 93 -13.83 -17.40 10.01
CA GLN A 93 -13.23 -17.97 11.22
C GLN A 93 -12.25 -17.00 11.89
N VAL A 94 -11.52 -16.24 11.10
CA VAL A 94 -10.58 -15.23 11.63
C VAL A 94 -11.34 -14.06 12.23
N LEU A 95 -12.39 -13.61 11.57
CA LEU A 95 -13.20 -12.47 12.01
C LEU A 95 -14.01 -12.80 13.29
N ASP A 96 -14.57 -14.02 13.39
CA ASP A 96 -15.37 -14.45 14.55
C ASP A 96 -14.53 -14.87 15.74
N ASP A 97 -13.61 -15.82 15.51
CA ASP A 97 -12.90 -16.52 16.57
C ASP A 97 -11.47 -16.03 16.79
N GLY A 98 -10.95 -15.16 15.90
CA GLY A 98 -9.55 -14.72 15.92
C GLY A 98 -8.57 -15.88 15.69
N ARG A 99 -8.99 -16.93 14.97
CA ARG A 99 -8.17 -18.12 14.72
C ARG A 99 -8.45 -18.69 13.32
N LEU A 100 -7.47 -19.45 12.80
CA LEU A 100 -7.62 -20.16 11.52
C LEU A 100 -6.97 -21.54 11.64
N THR A 101 -7.68 -22.58 11.22
CA THR A 101 -7.12 -23.93 11.16
C THR A 101 -6.43 -24.15 9.83
N ASP A 102 -5.16 -24.56 9.85
CA ASP A 102 -4.40 -24.86 8.66
C ASP A 102 -4.72 -26.25 8.06
N GLY A 103 -4.17 -26.53 6.87
CA GLY A 103 -4.38 -27.80 6.18
C GLY A 103 -3.85 -29.04 6.93
N LEU A 104 -3.01 -28.85 7.95
CA LEU A 104 -2.49 -29.91 8.84
C LEU A 104 -3.30 -30.04 10.13
N GLY A 105 -4.40 -29.31 10.30
CA GLY A 105 -5.23 -29.30 11.48
C GLY A 105 -4.66 -28.49 12.66
N ARG A 106 -3.61 -27.69 12.45
CA ARG A 106 -3.05 -26.81 13.48
C ARG A 106 -3.83 -25.52 13.54
N THR A 107 -4.14 -25.04 14.73
CA THR A 107 -4.79 -23.75 14.93
C THR A 107 -3.77 -22.62 15.03
N VAL A 108 -3.95 -21.58 14.21
CA VAL A 108 -3.14 -20.36 14.21
C VAL A 108 -3.94 -19.23 14.84
N ASP A 109 -3.34 -18.52 15.80
CA ASP A 109 -3.96 -17.41 16.55
C ASP A 109 -3.78 -16.08 15.81
N PHE A 110 -4.89 -15.42 15.44
CA PHE A 110 -4.93 -14.13 14.76
C PHE A 110 -5.32 -12.96 15.67
N ARG A 111 -5.61 -13.20 16.95
CA ARG A 111 -6.07 -12.16 17.90
C ARG A 111 -5.04 -11.05 18.16
N ARG A 112 -3.80 -11.29 17.76
CA ARG A 112 -2.69 -10.33 17.88
C ARG A 112 -2.32 -9.69 16.54
N THR A 113 -3.08 -9.98 15.48
CA THR A 113 -2.92 -9.38 14.17
C THR A 113 -3.94 -8.27 13.95
N ILE A 114 -3.60 -7.31 13.13
CA ILE A 114 -4.55 -6.36 12.56
C ILE A 114 -4.84 -6.83 11.14
N LEU A 115 -6.09 -7.20 10.86
CA LEU A 115 -6.51 -7.63 9.54
C LEU A 115 -7.01 -6.42 8.75
N ILE A 116 -6.36 -6.12 7.64
CA ILE A 116 -6.75 -5.06 6.72
C ILE A 116 -7.04 -5.68 5.35
N MET A 117 -8.18 -5.35 4.79
CA MET A 117 -8.56 -5.69 3.43
C MET A 117 -8.65 -4.42 2.60
N THR A 118 -8.21 -4.43 1.35
CA THR A 118 -8.41 -3.31 0.44
C THR A 118 -9.34 -3.69 -0.68
N SER A 119 -10.16 -2.74 -1.14
CA SER A 119 -11.00 -2.90 -2.32
C SER A 119 -11.01 -1.61 -3.15
N ASN A 120 -11.03 -1.78 -4.46
CA ASN A 120 -11.19 -0.68 -5.41
C ASN A 120 -12.64 -0.57 -5.92
N THR A 121 -13.55 -1.37 -5.39
CA THR A 121 -14.93 -1.47 -5.88
C THR A 121 -15.81 -0.37 -5.30
N GLY A 122 -16.72 0.12 -6.13
CA GLY A 122 -17.77 1.06 -5.70
C GLY A 122 -17.40 2.54 -5.78
N PHE A 123 -16.22 2.90 -6.25
CA PHE A 123 -15.80 4.29 -6.38
C PHE A 123 -16.05 4.84 -7.80
N ASN A 124 -17.29 5.24 -8.07
CA ASN A 124 -17.64 6.16 -9.15
C ASN A 124 -18.24 7.46 -8.56
N ILE A 125 -17.80 7.85 -7.36
CA ILE A 125 -18.34 9.00 -6.65
C ILE A 125 -17.48 10.20 -6.99
N GLY A 126 -18.10 11.24 -7.60
CA GLY A 126 -17.43 12.51 -7.90
C GLY A 126 -17.05 13.27 -6.60
N PRO A 127 -16.16 14.27 -6.69
CA PRO A 127 -15.45 14.92 -5.57
C PRO A 127 -16.29 15.79 -4.63
N SER A 128 -17.60 15.60 -4.53
CA SER A 128 -18.47 16.58 -3.81
C SER A 128 -19.47 15.97 -2.83
N VAL A 129 -19.26 14.75 -2.34
CA VAL A 129 -20.23 14.10 -1.43
C VAL A 129 -19.66 14.03 -0.02
N GLY A 130 -20.43 14.44 0.98
CA GLY A 130 -20.02 14.38 2.39
C GLY A 130 -19.79 12.95 2.87
N PHE A 131 -18.92 12.75 3.88
CA PHE A 131 -18.46 11.47 4.41
C PHE A 131 -19.62 10.46 4.68
N GLN A 132 -20.76 10.91 5.19
CA GLN A 132 -21.92 10.04 5.46
C GLN A 132 -22.64 9.54 4.21
N GLU A 133 -22.60 10.31 3.11
CA GLU A 133 -23.18 9.90 1.84
C GLU A 133 -22.26 8.92 1.13
N VAL A 134 -20.95 9.15 1.19
CA VAL A 134 -19.93 8.20 0.69
C VAL A 134 -20.10 6.81 1.31
N ILE A 135 -20.33 6.70 2.62
CA ILE A 135 -20.55 5.41 3.27
C ILE A 135 -21.81 4.71 2.74
N LYS A 136 -22.90 5.44 2.51
CA LYS A 136 -24.15 4.86 1.96
C LYS A 136 -23.97 4.37 0.53
N ASP A 137 -23.27 5.13 -0.28
CA ASP A 137 -23.03 4.82 -1.70
C ASP A 137 -22.08 3.63 -1.86
N ILE A 138 -21.11 3.46 -0.97
CA ILE A 138 -20.21 2.30 -0.93
C ILE A 138 -20.93 1.02 -0.50
N GLN A 139 -21.92 1.12 0.38
CA GLN A 139 -22.64 -0.08 0.89
C GLN A 139 -23.33 -0.89 -0.21
N GLN A 140 -23.88 -0.25 -1.23
CA GLN A 140 -24.59 -0.95 -2.31
C GLN A 140 -23.64 -1.83 -3.15
N PRO A 141 -22.52 -1.31 -3.68
CA PRO A 141 -21.55 -2.13 -4.39
C PRO A 141 -20.94 -3.25 -3.53
N LEU A 142 -20.64 -2.98 -2.26
CA LEU A 142 -20.10 -3.98 -1.35
C LEU A 142 -21.07 -5.14 -1.10
N LYS A 143 -22.38 -4.86 -0.97
CA LYS A 143 -23.42 -5.90 -0.84
C LYS A 143 -23.57 -6.79 -2.08
N GLY A 144 -23.12 -6.30 -3.24
CA GLY A 144 -23.07 -7.09 -4.48
C GLY A 144 -21.88 -8.06 -4.55
N LEU A 145 -20.83 -7.78 -3.78
CA LEU A 145 -19.57 -8.55 -3.79
C LEU A 145 -19.41 -9.45 -2.57
N PHE A 146 -19.80 -8.95 -1.41
CA PHE A 146 -19.63 -9.64 -0.14
C PHE A 146 -20.98 -10.04 0.44
N THR A 147 -21.01 -11.17 1.14
CA THR A 147 -22.21 -11.56 1.88
C THR A 147 -22.45 -10.57 3.03
N PRO A 148 -23.73 -10.30 3.40
CA PRO A 148 -24.02 -9.49 4.58
C PRO A 148 -23.31 -10.01 5.83
N GLU A 149 -23.26 -11.34 5.98
CA GLU A 149 -22.57 -11.99 7.09
C GLU A 149 -21.09 -11.61 7.18
N PHE A 150 -20.39 -11.50 6.06
CA PHE A 150 -18.98 -11.07 6.03
C PHE A 150 -18.83 -9.60 6.43
N LEU A 151 -19.70 -8.72 5.88
CA LEU A 151 -19.65 -7.28 6.16
C LEU A 151 -19.99 -6.95 7.62
N ASP A 152 -20.91 -7.67 8.23
CA ASP A 152 -21.34 -7.48 9.61
C ASP A 152 -20.27 -7.88 10.65
N ARG A 153 -19.24 -8.63 10.23
CA ARG A 153 -18.12 -9.06 11.08
C ARG A 153 -16.89 -8.16 10.98
N LEU A 154 -16.91 -7.20 10.07
CA LEU A 154 -15.86 -6.18 10.01
C LEU A 154 -16.06 -5.17 11.13
N ASP A 155 -14.97 -4.78 11.81
CA ASP A 155 -15.03 -3.73 12.81
C ASP A 155 -15.35 -2.38 12.17
N GLU A 156 -14.77 -2.08 10.98
CA GLU A 156 -14.99 -0.80 10.30
C GLU A 156 -14.74 -0.89 8.80
N VAL A 157 -15.51 -0.12 8.03
CA VAL A 157 -15.28 0.15 6.60
C VAL A 157 -14.81 1.59 6.45
N ILE A 158 -13.58 1.77 5.97
CA ILE A 158 -12.92 3.07 5.88
C ILE A 158 -12.85 3.51 4.43
N PRO A 159 -13.58 4.57 4.02
CA PRO A 159 -13.48 5.13 2.69
C PRO A 159 -12.17 5.92 2.53
N PHE A 160 -11.57 5.79 1.35
CA PHE A 160 -10.43 6.56 0.89
C PHE A 160 -10.85 7.37 -0.33
N ASP A 161 -10.69 8.66 -0.25
CA ASP A 161 -11.01 9.56 -1.36
C ASP A 161 -9.91 9.54 -2.44
N ALA A 162 -10.27 9.93 -3.65
CA ALA A 162 -9.30 10.29 -4.68
C ALA A 162 -8.51 11.52 -4.22
N HIS A 163 -7.23 11.57 -4.54
CA HIS A 163 -6.44 12.76 -4.30
C HIS A 163 -6.76 13.82 -5.35
N ASP A 164 -7.03 15.04 -4.91
CA ASP A 164 -6.99 16.22 -5.76
C ASP A 164 -5.53 16.66 -6.03
N ASP A 165 -5.34 17.63 -6.91
CA ASP A 165 -4.00 18.14 -7.25
C ASP A 165 -3.25 18.65 -6.02
N ALA A 166 -3.94 19.26 -5.05
CA ALA A 166 -3.33 19.72 -3.80
C ALA A 166 -2.85 18.54 -2.94
N GLY A 167 -3.65 17.48 -2.85
CA GLY A 167 -3.29 16.24 -2.17
C GLY A 167 -2.11 15.54 -2.84
N ILE A 168 -2.10 15.48 -4.17
CA ILE A 168 -0.97 14.90 -4.93
C ILE A 168 0.28 15.74 -4.72
N LEU A 169 0.20 17.08 -4.78
CA LEU A 169 1.32 17.97 -4.53
C LEU A 169 1.92 17.77 -3.14
N HIS A 170 1.07 17.55 -2.14
CA HIS A 170 1.54 17.22 -0.78
C HIS A 170 2.31 15.90 -0.74
N ILE A 171 1.82 14.86 -1.45
CA ILE A 171 2.49 13.56 -1.57
C ILE A 171 3.84 13.72 -2.29
N VAL A 172 3.92 14.55 -3.33
CA VAL A 172 5.19 14.86 -4.03
C VAL A 172 6.19 15.44 -3.05
N ASN A 173 5.82 16.50 -2.32
CA ASN A 173 6.71 17.17 -1.36
C ASN A 173 7.20 16.18 -0.30
N PHE A 174 6.29 15.40 0.30
CA PHE A 174 6.66 14.38 1.29
C PHE A 174 7.65 13.35 0.72
N THR A 175 7.43 12.90 -0.52
CA THR A 175 8.33 11.94 -1.17
C THR A 175 9.72 12.55 -1.45
N LEU A 176 9.78 13.84 -1.82
CA LEU A 176 11.06 14.55 -2.00
C LEU A 176 11.81 14.71 -0.67
N GLU A 177 11.11 14.99 0.43
CA GLU A 177 11.68 15.02 1.79
C GLU A 177 12.23 13.66 2.23
N ASP A 178 11.51 12.57 1.93
CA ASP A 178 12.00 11.20 2.19
C ASP A 178 13.29 10.91 1.43
N ILE A 179 13.35 11.29 0.14
CA ILE A 179 14.56 11.14 -0.69
C ILE A 179 15.72 11.94 -0.09
N GLN A 180 15.49 13.19 0.34
CA GLN A 180 16.51 14.00 1.01
C GLN A 180 17.05 13.32 2.26
N THR A 181 16.14 12.79 3.09
CA THR A 181 16.49 12.12 4.35
C THR A 181 17.28 10.83 4.10
N GLU A 182 16.86 10.03 3.12
CA GLU A 182 17.57 8.82 2.74
C GLU A 182 18.99 9.11 2.22
N LEU A 183 19.14 10.11 1.34
CA LEU A 183 20.43 10.50 0.79
C LEU A 183 21.35 11.10 1.85
N ALA A 184 20.80 11.92 2.76
CA ALA A 184 21.56 12.48 3.88
C ALA A 184 22.12 11.37 4.80
N SER A 185 21.40 10.27 4.99
CA SER A 185 21.89 9.10 5.73
C SER A 185 23.10 8.40 5.09
N ARG A 186 23.39 8.74 3.83
CA ARG A 186 24.51 8.25 3.01
C ARG A 186 25.54 9.33 2.72
N ASP A 187 25.55 10.42 3.50
CA ASP A 187 26.44 11.58 3.35
C ASP A 187 26.26 12.36 2.03
N VAL A 188 25.09 12.19 1.36
CA VAL A 188 24.76 12.94 0.14
C VAL A 188 23.73 14.02 0.49
N ILE A 189 24.13 15.28 0.41
CA ILE A 189 23.25 16.42 0.69
C ILE A 189 22.58 16.87 -0.61
N VAL A 190 21.25 16.80 -0.64
CA VAL A 190 20.42 17.23 -1.76
C VAL A 190 19.37 18.22 -1.25
N SER A 191 19.08 19.26 -2.02
CA SER A 191 17.97 20.18 -1.78
C SER A 191 17.13 20.37 -3.03
N PHE A 192 15.84 20.63 -2.86
CA PHE A 192 14.89 20.85 -3.95
C PHE A 192 14.41 22.30 -3.90
N SER A 193 14.33 22.98 -5.06
CA SER A 193 13.64 24.27 -5.14
C SER A 193 12.12 24.09 -5.09
N GLU A 194 11.39 25.14 -4.73
CA GLU A 194 9.93 25.10 -4.58
C GLU A 194 9.19 24.75 -5.89
N GLU A 195 9.81 24.99 -7.04
CA GLU A 195 9.24 24.74 -8.36
C GLU A 195 9.29 23.25 -8.76
N VAL A 196 10.12 22.43 -8.12
CA VAL A 196 10.30 21.02 -8.49
C VAL A 196 9.02 20.21 -8.28
N ALA A 197 8.33 20.40 -7.16
CA ALA A 197 7.13 19.65 -6.87
C ALA A 197 5.97 19.99 -7.83
N PRO A 198 5.64 21.27 -8.12
CA PRO A 198 4.68 21.62 -9.17
C PRO A 198 5.07 21.10 -10.57
N TYR A 199 6.36 21.14 -10.91
CA TYR A 199 6.85 20.61 -12.17
C TYR A 199 6.59 19.11 -12.31
N LEU A 200 6.90 18.32 -11.28
CA LEU A 200 6.65 16.88 -11.28
C LEU A 200 5.17 16.57 -11.38
N LEU A 201 4.31 17.37 -10.73
CA LEU A 201 2.86 17.24 -10.83
C LEU A 201 2.38 17.46 -12.28
N ASP A 202 2.91 18.48 -12.99
CA ASP A 202 2.57 18.75 -14.40
C ASP A 202 2.99 17.61 -15.34
N LYS A 203 4.08 16.91 -15.04
CA LYS A 203 4.54 15.75 -15.82
C LYS A 203 3.76 14.47 -15.53
N MET A 204 2.88 14.46 -14.54
CA MET A 204 2.03 13.30 -14.26
C MET A 204 0.95 13.15 -15.33
N PRO A 205 0.62 11.90 -15.74
CA PRO A 205 -0.55 11.65 -16.57
C PRO A 205 -1.82 12.20 -15.89
N GLN A 206 -2.68 12.86 -16.66
CA GLN A 206 -3.94 13.35 -16.12
C GLN A 206 -4.79 12.20 -15.57
N GLY A 207 -5.23 12.31 -14.32
CA GLY A 207 -6.05 11.30 -13.64
C GLY A 207 -5.96 11.43 -12.13
N GLU A 208 -6.96 10.91 -11.43
CA GLU A 208 -7.14 11.04 -9.98
C GLU A 208 -6.25 10.08 -9.15
N SER A 209 -5.10 9.70 -9.63
CA SER A 209 -4.26 8.67 -8.98
C SER A 209 -2.83 9.14 -8.77
N ALA A 210 -2.32 9.01 -7.55
CA ALA A 210 -0.90 9.21 -7.23
C ALA A 210 0.01 8.05 -7.69
N ARG A 211 -0.53 6.97 -8.28
CA ARG A 211 0.26 5.79 -8.69
C ARG A 211 1.39 6.10 -9.68
N PRO A 212 1.22 6.98 -10.70
CA PRO A 212 2.29 7.34 -11.63
C PRO A 212 3.44 8.12 -10.99
N LEU A 213 3.22 8.78 -9.84
CA LEU A 213 4.19 9.66 -9.19
C LEU A 213 5.57 9.01 -9.02
N ARG A 214 5.59 7.74 -8.61
CA ARG A 214 6.86 7.03 -8.40
C ARG A 214 7.67 6.84 -9.68
N ALA A 215 7.00 6.64 -10.81
CA ALA A 215 7.66 6.55 -12.11
C ALA A 215 8.20 7.92 -12.55
N VAL A 216 7.41 8.99 -12.36
CA VAL A 216 7.80 10.37 -12.66
C VAL A 216 9.01 10.79 -11.80
N ILE A 217 8.98 10.55 -10.49
CA ILE A 217 10.11 10.86 -9.61
C ILE A 217 11.36 10.09 -10.03
N ARG A 218 11.24 8.82 -10.36
CA ARG A 218 12.37 8.03 -10.83
C ARG A 218 12.97 8.62 -12.10
N GLU A 219 12.14 8.89 -13.09
CA GLU A 219 12.57 9.39 -14.41
C GLU A 219 13.23 10.76 -14.33
N TYR A 220 12.63 11.69 -13.57
CA TYR A 220 13.08 13.09 -13.53
C TYR A 220 14.06 13.42 -12.41
N ILE A 221 14.09 12.61 -11.34
CA ILE A 221 14.93 12.87 -10.17
C ILE A 221 15.96 11.74 -9.94
N GLU A 222 15.51 10.50 -9.65
CA GLU A 222 16.40 9.44 -9.16
C GLU A 222 17.43 8.99 -10.20
N ASP A 223 17.02 8.74 -11.44
CA ASP A 223 17.91 8.26 -12.51
C ASP A 223 18.93 9.31 -12.92
N PRO A 224 18.56 10.61 -13.17
CA PRO A 224 19.52 11.66 -13.46
C PRO A 224 20.44 11.98 -12.28
N LEU A 225 19.91 12.00 -11.05
CA LEU A 225 20.70 12.22 -9.84
C LEU A 225 21.75 11.12 -9.66
N SER A 226 21.36 9.85 -9.84
CA SER A 226 22.28 8.71 -9.77
C SER A 226 23.41 8.84 -10.80
N THR A 227 23.09 9.27 -12.01
CA THR A 227 24.09 9.50 -13.07
C THR A 227 25.05 10.63 -12.66
N LYS A 228 24.52 11.73 -12.11
CA LYS A 228 25.37 12.84 -11.63
C LYS A 228 26.26 12.39 -10.48
N LEU A 229 25.75 11.65 -9.51
CA LEU A 229 26.53 11.15 -8.37
C LEU A 229 27.68 10.23 -8.80
N LEU A 230 27.47 9.37 -9.81
CA LEU A 230 28.50 8.48 -10.34
C LEU A 230 29.60 9.22 -11.12
N SER A 231 29.29 10.35 -11.75
CA SER A 231 30.24 11.17 -12.53
C SER A 231 30.98 12.19 -11.70
N ARG A 232 30.66 12.34 -10.42
CA ARG A 232 31.12 13.40 -9.54
C ARG A 232 32.43 13.04 -8.84
N SER A 233 33.27 14.06 -8.63
CA SER A 233 34.56 13.92 -7.93
C SER A 233 34.63 14.70 -6.61
N ASN A 234 33.52 15.36 -6.20
CA ASN A 234 33.43 16.17 -4.97
C ASN A 234 32.12 15.78 -4.21
N ASP A 235 32.07 16.11 -2.91
CA ASP A 235 30.94 15.86 -2.01
C ASP A 235 30.11 17.13 -1.73
N ASP A 236 30.18 18.15 -2.64
CA ASP A 236 29.42 19.39 -2.45
C ASP A 236 27.90 19.13 -2.48
N PRO A 237 27.06 19.88 -1.76
CA PRO A 237 25.62 19.76 -1.83
C PRO A 237 25.06 19.94 -3.25
N ILE A 238 24.00 19.22 -3.60
CA ILE A 238 23.32 19.33 -4.90
C ILE A 238 22.02 20.08 -4.71
N LEU A 239 21.81 21.15 -5.48
CA LEU A 239 20.52 21.80 -5.65
C LEU A 239 19.83 21.25 -6.89
N ILE A 240 18.63 20.74 -6.71
CA ILE A 240 17.74 20.33 -7.81
C ILE A 240 16.71 21.45 -8.00
N ALA A 241 16.70 22.04 -9.18
CA ALA A 241 15.84 23.18 -9.52
C ALA A 241 15.21 22.99 -10.90
N VAL A 242 14.26 23.84 -11.25
CA VAL A 242 13.66 23.91 -12.58
C VAL A 242 14.19 25.13 -13.32
N GLU A 243 14.81 24.93 -14.48
CA GLU A 243 15.25 25.99 -15.37
C GLU A 243 14.82 25.69 -16.81
N ASN A 244 14.20 26.65 -17.48
CA ASN A 244 13.73 26.52 -18.88
C ASN A 244 12.84 25.27 -19.12
N ASP A 245 11.96 24.98 -18.19
CA ASP A 245 11.06 23.78 -18.19
C ASP A 245 11.80 22.42 -18.18
N GLU A 246 13.01 22.41 -17.60
CA GLU A 246 13.79 21.19 -17.38
C GLU A 246 14.33 21.13 -15.95
N ILE A 247 14.48 19.93 -15.40
CA ILE A 247 15.14 19.74 -14.11
C ILE A 247 16.67 19.81 -14.28
N VAL A 248 17.28 20.72 -13.52
CA VAL A 248 18.74 20.91 -13.48
C VAL A 248 19.30 20.51 -12.13
N PHE A 249 20.50 19.94 -12.15
CA PHE A 249 21.24 19.49 -10.98
C PHE A 249 22.50 20.37 -10.83
N ALA A 250 22.42 21.42 -10.06
CA ALA A 250 23.52 22.34 -9.80
C ALA A 250 24.32 21.93 -8.55
N ASP A 251 25.62 22.20 -8.54
CA ASP A 251 26.40 22.09 -7.32
C ASP A 251 26.08 23.31 -6.46
N ALA A 252 25.48 23.10 -5.28
CA ALA A 252 25.14 24.21 -4.40
C ALA A 252 26.41 24.73 -3.69
N VAL A 253 26.60 26.03 -3.72
CA VAL A 253 27.65 26.68 -2.91
C VAL A 253 27.20 26.55 -1.45
N PRO A 254 28.04 26.04 -0.52
CA PRO A 254 27.71 26.02 0.89
C PRO A 254 27.35 27.43 1.35
N LEU A 255 26.13 27.59 1.90
CA LEU A 255 25.81 28.80 2.63
C LEU A 255 26.71 28.84 3.86
N VAL A 256 27.70 29.75 3.82
CA VAL A 256 28.64 30.05 4.92
C VAL A 256 27.90 30.71 6.07
#